data_436bd300f99d126d22adb777a486ddf8
#
_entry.id   436bd300f99d126d22adb777a486ddf8
#
_cell.length_a   1.000
_cell.length_b   1.000
_cell.length_c   1.000
_cell.angle_alpha   90.00
_cell.angle_beta   90.00
_cell.angle_gamma   90.00
#
_symmetry.space_group_name_H-M   'P 1'
#
loop_
_entity.id
_entity.type
_entity.pdbx_description
1 polymer ?
#
loop_
_entity_poly.entity_id
_entity_poly.type
_entity_poly.pdbx_seq_one_letter_code
_entity_poly.pdbx_strand_id
1 'polypeptide(L)'
;DVDLGYLKRVMEYKAEAINPYLNSGKSLRELGYDEEFNSYDILTWFVAYLIHNTSEETFRVDFWTQIENLGFEKAFETNFGKSADDMINEFDLWVAQPVNLLLEIIP
;
A
#
# COMPACT_ATOMS: atom_id res chain seq x y z
N ASP A 1 -11.29 21.39 0.19
CA ASP A 1 -10.65 20.96 -1.06
C ASP A 1 -9.27 20.43 -0.81
N VAL A 2 -9.03 19.24 -1.33
CA VAL A 2 -7.68 18.66 -1.26
C VAL A 2 -6.86 19.24 -2.40
N ASP A 3 -5.74 19.88 -2.05
CA ASP A 3 -4.78 20.30 -3.05
C ASP A 3 -4.12 19.04 -3.61
N LEU A 4 -4.45 18.69 -4.84
CA LEU A 4 -3.91 17.49 -5.49
C LEU A 4 -2.40 17.54 -5.61
N GLY A 5 -1.84 18.74 -5.80
CA GLY A 5 -0.38 18.90 -5.81
C GLY A 5 0.24 18.59 -4.46
N TYR A 6 -0.44 18.98 -3.37
CA TYR A 6 0.03 18.66 -2.03
C TYR A 6 0.07 17.16 -1.78
N LEU A 7 -1.00 16.45 -2.17
CA LEU A 7 -1.05 15.01 -1.99
C LEU A 7 0.07 14.30 -2.75
N LYS A 8 0.31 14.71 -3.99
CA LYS A 8 1.41 14.14 -4.78
C LYS A 8 2.77 14.42 -4.15
N ARG A 9 2.98 15.62 -3.61
CA ARG A 9 4.24 15.94 -2.93
C ARG A 9 4.44 15.08 -1.68
N VAL A 10 3.38 14.86 -0.91
CA VAL A 10 3.46 14.00 0.27
C VAL A 10 3.84 12.58 -0.14
N MET A 11 3.19 12.04 -1.16
CA MET A 11 3.47 10.68 -1.62
C MET A 11 4.87 10.57 -2.23
N GLU A 12 5.32 11.59 -2.94
CA GLU A 12 6.69 11.62 -3.46
C GLU A 12 7.72 11.58 -2.33
N TYR A 13 7.49 12.35 -1.27
CA TYR A 13 8.36 12.32 -0.09
C TYR A 13 8.37 10.92 0.54
N LYS A 14 7.20 10.31 0.69
CA LYS A 14 7.12 8.96 1.26
C LYS A 14 7.77 7.89 0.38
N ALA A 15 7.90 8.16 -0.91
CA ALA A 15 8.55 7.23 -1.83
C ALA A 15 10.04 7.06 -1.54
N GLU A 16 10.65 7.96 -0.77
CA GLU A 16 12.05 7.81 -0.38
C GLU A 16 12.31 6.53 0.42
N ALA A 17 11.28 5.97 1.05
CA ALA A 17 11.40 4.71 1.79
C ALA A 17 11.40 3.46 0.89
N ILE A 18 11.06 3.61 -0.39
CA ILE A 18 10.85 2.45 -1.28
C ILE A 18 12.13 1.68 -1.53
N ASN A 19 13.22 2.36 -1.93
CA ASN A 19 14.47 1.65 -2.20
C ASN A 19 15.02 0.94 -0.97
N PRO A 20 15.10 1.57 0.22
CA PRO A 20 15.48 0.86 1.43
C PRO A 20 14.59 -0.36 1.72
N TYR A 21 13.28 -0.22 1.50
CA TYR A 21 12.36 -1.33 1.69
C TYR A 21 12.70 -2.51 0.75
N LEU A 22 12.83 -2.24 -0.53
CA LEU A 22 13.14 -3.28 -1.51
C LEU A 22 14.50 -3.93 -1.24
N ASN A 23 15.47 -3.15 -0.80
CA ASN A 23 16.80 -3.64 -0.50
C ASN A 23 16.89 -4.39 0.83
N SER A 24 15.89 -4.26 1.71
CA SER A 24 15.90 -4.92 3.01
C SER A 24 15.72 -6.42 2.92
N GLY A 25 15.14 -6.92 1.84
CA GLY A 25 14.81 -8.32 1.67
C GLY A 25 13.62 -8.78 2.51
N LYS A 26 12.99 -7.86 3.25
CA LYS A 26 11.83 -8.18 4.08
C LYS A 26 10.54 -7.96 3.29
N SER A 27 9.52 -8.77 3.58
CA SER A 27 8.20 -8.53 3.03
C SER A 27 7.48 -7.48 3.87
N LEU A 28 6.42 -6.92 3.30
CA LEU A 28 5.60 -5.92 4.01
C LEU A 28 5.09 -6.44 5.36
N ARG A 29 4.83 -7.74 5.47
CA ARG A 29 4.36 -8.34 6.72
C ARG A 29 5.42 -8.38 7.81
N GLU A 30 6.69 -8.29 7.43
CA GLU A 30 7.81 -8.44 8.36
C GLU A 30 8.33 -7.11 8.88
N LEU A 31 7.78 -5.98 8.41
CA LEU A 31 8.27 -4.66 8.80
C LEU A 31 7.96 -4.34 10.25
N GLY A 32 8.93 -3.73 10.93
CA GLY A 32 8.78 -3.29 12.32
C GLY A 32 9.11 -1.81 12.47
N TYR A 33 9.05 -1.33 13.69
CA TYR A 33 9.30 0.09 13.97
C TYR A 33 10.78 0.46 13.97
N ASP A 34 11.65 -0.54 14.02
CA ASP A 34 13.11 -0.34 14.10
C ASP A 34 13.80 -0.42 12.75
N GLU A 35 13.06 -0.35 11.66
CA GLU A 35 13.62 -0.36 10.32
C GLU A 35 14.38 0.94 10.03
N GLU A 36 15.38 0.88 9.16
CA GLU A 36 16.15 2.06 8.76
C GLU A 36 15.33 3.06 7.95
N PHE A 37 14.18 2.63 7.46
CA PHE A 37 13.24 3.45 6.72
C PHE A 37 11.91 3.50 7.46
N ASN A 38 11.05 4.44 7.09
CA ASN A 38 9.75 4.59 7.74
C ASN A 38 8.77 3.57 7.16
N SER A 39 8.46 2.54 7.96
CA SER A 39 7.51 1.48 7.57
C SER A 39 6.12 2.04 7.25
N TYR A 40 5.70 3.10 7.94
CA TYR A 40 4.40 3.72 7.66
C TYR A 40 4.34 4.33 6.27
N ASP A 41 5.46 4.83 5.76
CA ASP A 41 5.49 5.37 4.40
C ASP A 41 5.25 4.28 3.36
N ILE A 42 5.82 3.09 3.59
CA ILE A 42 5.58 1.94 2.70
C ILE A 42 4.13 1.49 2.81
N LEU A 43 3.59 1.42 4.03
CA LEU A 43 2.19 1.03 4.21
C LEU A 43 1.24 2.03 3.54
N THR A 44 1.57 3.32 3.58
CA THR A 44 0.77 4.33 2.90
C THR A 44 0.72 4.08 1.39
N TRP A 45 1.85 3.73 0.79
CA TRP A 45 1.90 3.38 -0.62
C TRP A 45 1.11 2.10 -0.92
N PHE A 46 1.17 1.12 -0.03
CA PHE A 46 0.41 -0.11 -0.21
C PHE A 46 -1.10 0.15 -0.15
N VAL A 47 -1.55 0.97 0.80
CA VAL A 47 -2.96 1.35 0.90
C VAL A 47 -3.40 2.11 -0.36
N ALA A 48 -2.58 3.04 -0.85
CA ALA A 48 -2.89 3.75 -2.09
C ALA A 48 -3.02 2.79 -3.27
N TYR A 49 -2.16 1.79 -3.33
CA TYR A 49 -2.21 0.77 -4.37
C TYR A 49 -3.51 -0.04 -4.29
N LEU A 50 -3.90 -0.46 -3.09
CA LEU A 50 -5.15 -1.20 -2.89
C LEU A 50 -6.36 -0.38 -3.33
N ILE A 51 -6.41 0.88 -2.93
CA ILE A 51 -7.52 1.77 -3.26
C ILE A 51 -7.58 2.01 -4.76
N HIS A 52 -6.43 2.18 -5.41
CA HIS A 52 -6.37 2.38 -6.85
C HIS A 52 -6.95 1.18 -7.62
N ASN A 53 -6.66 -0.03 -7.15
CA ASN A 53 -7.11 -1.26 -7.82
C ASN A 53 -8.53 -1.66 -7.46
N THR A 54 -9.14 -1.03 -6.46
CA THR A 54 -10.51 -1.30 -6.04
C THR A 54 -11.25 0.02 -5.89
N SER A 55 -11.50 0.44 -4.66
CA SER A 55 -12.11 1.74 -4.37
C SER A 55 -11.83 2.09 -2.91
N GLU A 56 -11.99 3.38 -2.59
CA GLU A 56 -11.86 3.85 -1.23
C GLU A 56 -12.90 3.20 -0.31
N GLU A 57 -14.12 3.02 -0.82
CA GLU A 57 -15.19 2.38 -0.05
C GLU A 57 -14.87 0.93 0.25
N THR A 58 -14.33 0.18 -0.72
CA THR A 58 -13.94 -1.21 -0.49
C THR A 58 -12.93 -1.31 0.64
N PHE A 59 -11.92 -0.43 0.67
CA PHE A 59 -10.90 -0.47 1.70
C PHE A 59 -11.42 0.04 3.03
N ARG A 60 -12.07 1.22 3.06
CA ARG A 60 -12.45 1.88 4.31
C ARG A 60 -13.68 1.29 4.98
N VAL A 61 -14.58 0.72 4.21
CA VAL A 61 -15.86 0.23 4.74
C VAL A 61 -15.93 -1.29 4.66
N ASP A 62 -15.93 -1.84 3.45
CA ASP A 62 -16.21 -3.26 3.26
C ASP A 62 -15.19 -4.16 3.94
N PHE A 63 -13.92 -3.88 3.72
CA PHE A 63 -12.83 -4.70 4.26
C PHE A 63 -12.84 -4.68 5.79
N TRP A 64 -12.85 -3.49 6.38
CA TRP A 64 -12.81 -3.35 7.83
C TRP A 64 -14.02 -3.95 8.52
N THR A 65 -15.20 -3.80 7.92
CA THR A 65 -16.43 -4.36 8.46
C THR A 65 -16.39 -5.89 8.48
N GLN A 66 -15.75 -6.50 7.49
CA GLN A 66 -15.73 -7.95 7.36
C GLN A 66 -14.61 -8.65 8.13
N ILE A 67 -13.57 -7.93 8.55
CA ILE A 67 -12.44 -8.53 9.26
C ILE A 67 -12.89 -9.29 10.50
N GLU A 68 -13.80 -8.72 11.27
CA GLU A 68 -14.24 -9.31 12.53
C GLU A 68 -14.91 -10.66 12.31
N ASN A 69 -15.71 -10.79 11.27
CA ASN A 69 -16.44 -12.02 11.00
C ASN A 69 -15.66 -13.05 10.19
N LEU A 70 -14.83 -12.60 9.26
CA LEU A 70 -14.13 -13.48 8.34
C LEU A 70 -12.67 -13.71 8.72
N GLY A 71 -12.07 -12.84 9.54
CA GLY A 71 -10.65 -12.79 9.78
C GLY A 71 -9.94 -12.02 8.67
N PHE A 72 -8.70 -11.61 8.94
CA PHE A 72 -7.94 -10.74 8.03
C PHE A 72 -7.75 -11.36 6.65
N GLU A 73 -7.24 -12.61 6.60
CA GLU A 73 -6.88 -13.21 5.31
C GLU A 73 -8.09 -13.39 4.41
N LYS A 74 -9.19 -13.89 4.94
CA LYS A 74 -10.40 -14.12 4.15
C LYS A 74 -11.08 -12.82 3.75
N ALA A 75 -11.12 -11.84 4.66
CA ALA A 75 -11.68 -10.53 4.34
C ALA A 75 -10.87 -9.86 3.25
N PHE A 76 -9.54 -9.99 3.31
CA PHE A 76 -8.67 -9.41 2.30
C PHE A 76 -8.95 -10.01 0.92
N GLU A 77 -8.94 -11.34 0.83
CA GLU A 77 -9.18 -12.01 -0.45
C GLU A 77 -10.57 -11.70 -1.01
N THR A 78 -11.58 -11.66 -0.13
CA THR A 78 -12.96 -11.38 -0.56
C THR A 78 -13.09 -9.99 -1.17
N ASN A 79 -12.41 -8.99 -0.59
CA ASN A 79 -12.57 -7.60 -1.01
C ASN A 79 -11.59 -7.17 -2.09
N PHE A 80 -10.41 -7.78 -2.15
CA PHE A 80 -9.38 -7.36 -3.08
C PHE A 80 -9.10 -8.37 -4.20
N GLY A 81 -9.76 -9.53 -4.17
CA GLY A 81 -9.72 -10.51 -5.25
C GLY A 81 -8.50 -11.41 -5.26
N LYS A 82 -7.57 -11.23 -4.33
CA LYS A 82 -6.34 -12.01 -4.23
C LYS A 82 -5.96 -12.13 -2.75
N SER A 83 -5.16 -13.15 -2.43
CA SER A 83 -4.62 -13.25 -1.08
C SER A 83 -3.73 -12.03 -0.77
N ALA A 84 -3.55 -11.72 0.51
CA ALA A 84 -2.69 -10.62 0.91
C ALA A 84 -1.25 -10.85 0.43
N ASP A 85 -0.76 -12.08 0.48
CA ASP A 85 0.61 -12.39 0.03
C ASP A 85 0.77 -12.15 -1.48
N ASP A 86 -0.21 -12.56 -2.28
CA ASP A 86 -0.16 -12.32 -3.72
C ASP A 86 -0.20 -10.84 -4.03
N MET A 87 -1.04 -10.09 -3.33
CA MET A 87 -1.15 -8.65 -3.53
C MET A 87 0.15 -7.94 -3.13
N ILE A 88 0.79 -8.37 -2.04
CA ILE A 88 2.08 -7.81 -1.62
C ILE A 88 3.15 -8.09 -2.67
N ASN A 89 3.17 -9.28 -3.25
CA ASN A 89 4.12 -9.61 -4.31
C ASN A 89 3.92 -8.72 -5.53
N GLU A 90 2.68 -8.50 -5.93
CA GLU A 90 2.39 -7.58 -7.04
C GLU A 90 2.77 -6.15 -6.70
N PHE A 91 2.50 -5.71 -5.48
CA PHE A 91 2.89 -4.38 -5.02
C PHE A 91 4.41 -4.21 -5.10
N ASP A 92 5.17 -5.19 -4.66
CA ASP A 92 6.63 -5.11 -4.69
C ASP A 92 7.16 -4.92 -6.13
N LEU A 93 6.57 -5.63 -7.08
CA LEU A 93 6.93 -5.47 -8.48
C LEU A 93 6.53 -4.09 -9.02
N TRP A 94 5.34 -3.64 -8.66
CA TRP A 94 4.83 -2.34 -9.11
C TRP A 94 5.64 -1.19 -8.53
N VAL A 95 5.96 -1.24 -7.23
CA VAL A 95 6.62 -0.14 -6.54
C VAL A 95 8.09 0.00 -6.94
N ALA A 96 8.65 -0.99 -7.62
CA ALA A 96 10.02 -0.93 -8.13
C ALA A 96 10.15 0.00 -9.35
N GLN A 97 9.04 0.48 -9.90
CA GLN A 97 9.05 1.39 -11.04
C GLN A 97 9.50 2.81 -10.62
N PRO A 98 9.90 3.66 -11.58
CA PRO A 98 10.24 5.05 -11.26
C PRO A 98 9.10 5.78 -10.57
N VAL A 99 9.45 6.66 -9.63
CA VAL A 99 8.47 7.35 -8.79
C VAL A 99 7.42 8.12 -9.61
N ASN A 100 7.82 8.73 -10.72
CA ASN A 100 6.87 9.46 -11.56
C ASN A 100 5.75 8.57 -12.09
N LEU A 101 6.02 7.27 -12.30
CA LEU A 101 4.98 6.33 -12.71
C LEU A 101 4.09 5.94 -11.54
N LEU A 102 4.67 5.80 -10.33
CA LEU A 102 3.89 5.49 -9.15
C LEU A 102 2.91 6.62 -8.82
N LEU A 103 3.32 7.86 -9.01
CA LEU A 103 2.48 9.01 -8.70
C LEU A 103 1.24 9.12 -9.60
N GLU A 104 1.21 8.39 -10.70
CA GLU A 104 0.05 8.41 -11.60
C GLU A 104 -1.22 7.86 -10.94
N ILE A 105 -1.10 7.03 -9.90
CA ILE A 105 -2.28 6.53 -9.19
C ILE A 105 -2.83 7.54 -8.18
N ILE A 106 -2.10 8.60 -7.90
CA ILE A 106 -2.53 9.63 -6.94
C ILE A 106 -3.39 10.66 -7.69
N PRO A 107 -4.63 10.86 -7.27
CA PRO A 107 -5.53 11.79 -7.95
C PRO A 107 -5.05 13.23 -7.92
#